data_91f060ccb73b4aa59f7aa335c83334a3
#
_entry.id   91f060ccb73b4aa59f7aa335c83334a3
#
_cell.length_a   1.000
_cell.length_b   1.000
_cell.length_c   1.000
_cell.angle_alpha   90.00
_cell.angle_beta   90.00
_cell.angle_gamma   90.00
#
_symmetry.space_group_name_H-M   'P 1'
#
loop_
_entity.id
_entity.type
_entity.pdbx_description
1 polymer ?
#
loop_
_entity_poly.entity_id
_entity_poly.type
_entity_poly.pdbx_seq_one_letter_code
_entity_poly.pdbx_strand_id
1 'polypeptide(L)'
;MRREITGFSNPLVKQVRSLREKKHRKREGLFLAEGLRIMTEAREAGFLPEMLFRCTDRDSHALEIALEADVLKVGGDVIETSADILSKLSGKDNAQTVIGVYREHPTALAELDRATAPIWLVAQAMRDPGNLGTMLRTGDAVGAGGLILIDDCTDPFSVEAVRASMGAVFTQKVVQCRWEEFVLWLRAAPGQLVGTSLNTEFDYQQPSYTAPCFILTGNEAQGLPADYAAECDLLVKMPMLGKADSLNAAMATAVMAYEVLNQFRRARTST
;
A
#
# COMPACT_ATOMS: atom_id res chain seq x y z
N MET A 1 22.57 15.51 7.71
CA MET A 1 23.22 16.85 7.51
C MET A 1 22.17 17.84 7.02
N ARG A 2 22.30 19.16 7.33
CA ARG A 2 21.42 20.20 6.75
C ARG A 2 22.14 20.92 5.62
N ARG A 3 21.47 21.11 4.48
CA ARG A 3 22.01 21.83 3.31
C ARG A 3 20.90 22.48 2.49
N GLU A 4 21.24 23.53 1.75
CA GLU A 4 20.34 24.24 0.87
C GLU A 4 20.60 23.86 -0.60
N ILE A 5 19.54 23.70 -1.39
CA ILE A 5 19.60 23.49 -2.83
C ILE A 5 18.63 24.45 -3.51
N THR A 6 19.19 25.34 -4.34
CA THR A 6 18.43 26.37 -5.07
C THR A 6 18.37 26.13 -6.59
N GLY A 7 19.15 25.17 -7.09
CA GLY A 7 19.27 24.93 -8.54
C GLY A 7 18.64 23.66 -9.02
N PHE A 8 17.80 23.74 -10.07
CA PHE A 8 17.19 22.57 -10.76
C PHE A 8 18.20 21.62 -11.39
N SER A 9 19.39 22.09 -11.75
CA SER A 9 20.45 21.29 -12.35
C SER A 9 21.23 20.44 -11.35
N ASN A 10 20.97 20.63 -10.06
CA ASN A 10 21.65 19.88 -8.99
C ASN A 10 21.52 18.36 -9.21
N PRO A 11 22.61 17.59 -9.17
CA PRO A 11 22.58 16.14 -9.37
C PRO A 11 21.61 15.40 -8.46
N LEU A 12 21.51 15.82 -7.18
CA LEU A 12 20.58 15.23 -6.21
C LEU A 12 19.12 15.45 -6.61
N VAL A 13 18.76 16.64 -7.09
CA VAL A 13 17.39 16.94 -7.57
C VAL A 13 17.06 16.04 -8.77
N LYS A 14 18.01 15.82 -9.68
CA LYS A 14 17.82 14.91 -10.82
C LYS A 14 17.66 13.46 -10.38
N GLN A 15 18.50 12.99 -9.46
CA GLN A 15 18.43 11.65 -8.89
C GLN A 15 17.07 11.42 -8.20
N VAL A 16 16.68 12.29 -7.28
CA VAL A 16 15.43 12.15 -6.52
C VAL A 16 14.22 12.22 -7.45
N ARG A 17 14.21 13.14 -8.41
CA ARG A 17 13.16 13.22 -9.43
C ARG A 17 13.04 11.90 -10.24
N SER A 18 14.16 11.23 -10.53
CA SER A 18 14.14 9.98 -11.30
C SER A 18 13.43 8.84 -10.55
N LEU A 19 13.29 8.92 -9.20
CA LEU A 19 12.56 7.94 -8.40
C LEU A 19 11.05 7.91 -8.70
N ARG A 20 10.53 8.84 -9.49
CA ARG A 20 9.16 8.73 -10.02
C ARG A 20 9.00 7.57 -10.99
N GLU A 21 10.09 7.09 -11.59
CA GLU A 21 10.10 5.96 -12.51
C GLU A 21 10.44 4.65 -11.78
N LYS A 22 9.66 3.59 -12.00
CA LYS A 22 9.84 2.25 -11.39
C LYS A 22 11.28 1.73 -11.57
N LYS A 23 11.88 1.94 -12.75
CA LYS A 23 13.25 1.49 -13.06
C LYS A 23 14.28 2.06 -12.08
N HIS A 24 14.15 3.35 -11.75
CA HIS A 24 15.10 4.02 -10.86
C HIS A 24 14.86 3.65 -9.41
N ARG A 25 13.58 3.52 -8.96
CA ARG A 25 13.27 3.02 -7.62
C ARG A 25 13.87 1.65 -7.38
N LYS A 26 13.65 0.70 -8.29
CA LYS A 26 14.23 -0.66 -8.17
C LYS A 26 15.76 -0.67 -8.13
N ARG A 27 16.42 0.23 -8.86
CA ARG A 27 17.88 0.33 -8.87
C ARG A 27 18.43 0.90 -7.56
N GLU A 28 17.77 1.94 -7.05
CA GLU A 28 18.21 2.66 -5.85
C GLU A 28 17.67 2.03 -4.55
N GLY A 29 16.59 1.26 -4.63
CA GLY A 29 15.87 0.75 -3.46
C GLY A 29 15.19 1.88 -2.66
N LEU A 30 14.83 2.98 -3.35
CA LEU A 30 14.30 4.20 -2.73
C LEU A 30 12.98 4.61 -3.38
N PHE A 31 12.09 5.23 -2.60
CA PHE A 31 10.85 5.79 -3.10
C PHE A 31 10.53 7.16 -2.48
N LEU A 32 9.54 7.84 -3.04
CA LEU A 32 9.10 9.17 -2.61
C LEU A 32 7.80 9.09 -1.83
N ALA A 33 7.75 9.79 -0.69
CA ALA A 33 6.51 10.09 0.01
C ALA A 33 6.33 11.61 0.08
N GLU A 34 5.12 12.09 -0.24
CA GLU A 34 4.79 13.50 -0.31
C GLU A 34 3.75 13.88 0.74
N GLY A 35 4.00 14.95 1.47
CA GLY A 35 3.07 15.53 2.42
C GLY A 35 3.33 15.15 3.87
N LEU A 36 3.18 16.14 4.73
CA LEU A 36 3.51 16.04 6.15
C LEU A 36 2.72 14.94 6.85
N ARG A 37 1.45 14.73 6.48
CA ARG A 37 0.62 13.68 7.08
C ARG A 37 1.20 12.28 6.86
N ILE A 38 1.56 11.92 5.62
CA ILE A 38 2.12 10.60 5.30
C ILE A 38 3.44 10.39 6.05
N MET A 39 4.27 11.42 6.15
CA MET A 39 5.54 11.34 6.88
C MET A 39 5.37 11.29 8.39
N THR A 40 4.30 11.86 8.93
CA THR A 40 3.95 11.72 10.35
C THR A 40 3.55 10.27 10.65
N GLU A 41 2.68 9.67 9.83
CA GLU A 41 2.30 8.25 9.94
C GLU A 41 3.53 7.34 9.81
N ALA A 42 4.43 7.62 8.83
CA ALA A 42 5.68 6.89 8.68
C ALA A 42 6.56 6.96 9.95
N ARG A 43 6.72 8.16 10.50
CA ARG A 43 7.49 8.40 11.72
C ARG A 43 6.91 7.64 12.91
N GLU A 44 5.60 7.64 13.10
CA GLU A 44 4.90 6.90 14.15
C GLU A 44 5.06 5.39 13.99
N ALA A 45 5.15 4.90 12.75
CA ALA A 45 5.47 3.52 12.41
C ALA A 45 6.98 3.17 12.52
N GLY A 46 7.82 4.13 12.91
CA GLY A 46 9.27 3.92 13.07
C GLY A 46 10.11 4.11 11.81
N PHE A 47 9.51 4.62 10.72
CA PHE A 47 10.21 4.89 9.47
C PHE A 47 10.57 6.37 9.35
N LEU A 48 11.87 6.65 9.13
CA LEU A 48 12.38 7.99 8.87
C LEU A 48 12.95 8.06 7.45
N PRO A 49 12.79 9.19 6.75
CA PRO A 49 13.39 9.35 5.42
C PRO A 49 14.90 9.48 5.49
N GLU A 50 15.60 8.92 4.51
CA GLU A 50 17.05 9.16 4.34
C GLU A 50 17.32 10.62 3.95
N MET A 51 16.40 11.23 3.20
CA MET A 51 16.44 12.62 2.80
C MET A 51 15.05 13.27 2.96
N LEU A 52 15.01 14.40 3.64
CA LEU A 52 13.82 15.22 3.82
C LEU A 52 14.00 16.55 3.08
N PHE A 53 13.23 16.76 2.00
CA PHE A 53 13.14 18.03 1.30
C PHE A 53 12.03 18.87 1.92
N ARG A 54 12.32 20.12 2.26
CA ARG A 54 11.36 21.07 2.82
C ARG A 54 11.38 22.39 2.08
N CYS A 55 10.21 23.04 2.04
CA CYS A 55 10.05 24.35 1.49
C CYS A 55 10.55 25.44 2.47
N THR A 56 11.38 26.37 1.99
CA THR A 56 11.84 27.54 2.77
C THR A 56 10.96 28.76 2.61
N ASP A 57 10.03 28.75 1.65
CA ASP A 57 9.23 29.93 1.29
C ASP A 57 8.06 30.19 2.28
N ARG A 58 8.01 29.45 3.39
CA ARG A 58 6.98 29.54 4.42
C ARG A 58 7.47 29.07 5.78
N ASP A 59 6.69 29.39 6.83
CA ASP A 59 6.93 28.90 8.18
C ASP A 59 6.71 27.39 8.28
N SER A 60 7.56 26.73 9.05
CA SER A 60 7.48 25.30 9.30
C SER A 60 6.41 24.95 10.32
N HIS A 61 5.64 23.90 10.04
CA HIS A 61 4.71 23.33 11.01
C HIS A 61 5.45 22.60 12.14
N ALA A 62 4.91 22.57 13.35
CA ALA A 62 5.55 21.92 14.52
C ALA A 62 5.92 20.44 14.26
N LEU A 63 5.07 19.69 13.54
CA LEU A 63 5.35 18.29 13.15
C LEU A 63 6.51 18.19 12.15
N GLU A 64 6.69 19.18 11.27
CA GLU A 64 7.81 19.25 10.34
C GLU A 64 9.12 19.45 11.09
N ILE A 65 9.15 20.37 12.06
CA ILE A 65 10.32 20.62 12.92
C ILE A 65 10.70 19.35 13.69
N ALA A 66 9.72 18.64 14.24
CA ALA A 66 9.95 17.39 14.97
C ALA A 66 10.49 16.29 14.06
N LEU A 67 9.95 16.17 12.83
CA LEU A 67 10.44 15.22 11.82
C LEU A 67 11.88 15.53 11.41
N GLU A 68 12.21 16.81 11.16
CA GLU A 68 13.59 17.23 10.86
C GLU A 68 14.57 16.83 11.96
N ALA A 69 14.21 17.07 13.22
CA ALA A 69 15.06 16.74 14.36
C ALA A 69 15.36 15.24 14.42
N ASP A 70 14.34 14.39 14.20
CA ASP A 70 14.51 12.95 14.19
C ASP A 70 15.33 12.45 12.99
N VAL A 71 15.12 13.02 11.80
CA VAL A 71 15.93 12.71 10.61
C VAL A 71 17.40 13.02 10.84
N LEU A 72 17.70 14.20 11.38
CA LEU A 72 19.08 14.59 11.68
C LEU A 72 19.72 13.70 12.76
N LYS A 73 18.96 13.32 13.78
CA LYS A 73 19.41 12.44 14.87
C LYS A 73 19.85 11.06 14.38
N VAL A 74 19.18 10.51 13.35
CA VAL A 74 19.55 9.21 12.76
C VAL A 74 20.57 9.33 11.63
N GLY A 75 21.09 10.53 11.37
CA GLY A 75 22.12 10.76 10.35
C GLY A 75 21.57 11.01 8.94
N GLY A 76 20.26 11.20 8.78
CA GLY A 76 19.64 11.56 7.52
C GLY A 76 19.92 13.01 7.09
N ASP A 77 19.57 13.34 5.87
CA ASP A 77 19.75 14.64 5.26
C ASP A 77 18.46 15.48 5.29
N VAL A 78 18.57 16.75 5.70
CA VAL A 78 17.50 17.75 5.54
C VAL A 78 17.93 18.73 4.46
N ILE A 79 17.14 18.82 3.40
CA ILE A 79 17.41 19.66 2.23
C ILE A 79 16.38 20.79 2.18
N GLU A 80 16.88 22.00 2.38
CA GLU A 80 16.10 23.22 2.26
C GLU A 80 16.04 23.64 0.80
N THR A 81 14.85 23.94 0.30
CA THR A 81 14.66 24.23 -1.12
C THR A 81 13.41 25.07 -1.37
N SER A 82 13.25 25.60 -2.60
CA SER A 82 12.07 26.37 -3.01
C SER A 82 10.86 25.47 -3.34
N ALA A 83 9.66 26.09 -3.31
CA ALA A 83 8.43 25.43 -3.75
C ALA A 83 8.52 24.94 -5.20
N ASP A 84 9.22 25.65 -6.08
CA ASP A 84 9.40 25.26 -7.48
C ASP A 84 10.21 23.95 -7.62
N ILE A 85 11.24 23.76 -6.81
CA ILE A 85 12.01 22.51 -6.80
C ILE A 85 11.15 21.36 -6.27
N LEU A 86 10.36 21.58 -5.21
CA LEU A 86 9.42 20.58 -4.72
C LEU A 86 8.38 20.19 -5.77
N SER A 87 7.83 21.19 -6.51
CA SER A 87 6.93 20.94 -7.65
C SER A 87 7.60 20.08 -8.72
N LYS A 88 8.87 20.34 -9.02
CA LYS A 88 9.65 19.53 -9.97
C LYS A 88 9.88 18.10 -9.49
N LEU A 89 10.13 17.91 -8.21
CA LEU A 89 10.30 16.58 -7.60
C LEU A 89 8.98 15.81 -7.58
N SER A 90 7.89 16.46 -7.17
CA SER A 90 6.53 15.91 -7.12
C SER A 90 5.96 15.66 -8.53
N GLY A 91 6.30 16.52 -9.52
CA GLY A 91 5.68 16.56 -10.84
C GLY A 91 4.27 17.12 -10.84
N LYS A 92 3.94 17.96 -9.86
CA LYS A 92 2.67 18.69 -9.73
C LYS A 92 2.93 20.18 -9.57
N ASP A 93 2.02 20.98 -10.12
CA ASP A 93 2.10 22.43 -10.00
C ASP A 93 1.92 22.90 -8.55
N ASN A 94 1.07 22.20 -7.77
CA ASN A 94 0.87 22.43 -6.34
C ASN A 94 1.46 21.25 -5.54
N ALA A 95 2.77 21.21 -5.41
CA ALA A 95 3.45 20.21 -4.59
C ALA A 95 3.12 20.38 -3.10
N GLN A 96 3.23 19.28 -2.37
CA GLN A 96 3.26 19.33 -0.92
C GLN A 96 4.53 20.04 -0.46
N THR A 97 4.48 20.60 0.73
CA THR A 97 5.54 21.45 1.30
C THR A 97 6.76 20.67 1.79
N VAL A 98 6.61 19.35 1.87
CA VAL A 98 7.67 18.41 2.25
C VAL A 98 7.61 17.16 1.39
N ILE A 99 8.78 16.62 1.05
CA ILE A 99 8.96 15.36 0.32
C ILE A 99 10.05 14.57 1.04
N GLY A 100 9.72 13.33 1.42
CA GLY A 100 10.67 12.37 2.00
C GLY A 100 11.12 11.33 0.97
N VAL A 101 12.40 10.98 1.02
CA VAL A 101 12.97 9.85 0.29
C VAL A 101 13.19 8.72 1.28
N TYR A 102 12.49 7.62 1.09
CA TYR A 102 12.50 6.46 1.98
C TYR A 102 13.10 5.24 1.28
N ARG A 103 13.65 4.33 2.07
CA ARG A 103 14.06 3.02 1.57
C ARG A 103 12.85 2.12 1.35
N GLU A 104 12.82 1.41 0.22
CA GLU A 104 11.83 0.33 0.00
C GLU A 104 12.03 -0.76 1.06
N HIS A 105 10.92 -1.31 1.55
CA HIS A 105 10.90 -2.33 2.61
C HIS A 105 9.95 -3.49 2.26
N PRO A 106 10.15 -4.15 1.08
CA PRO A 106 9.34 -5.30 0.72
C PRO A 106 9.58 -6.44 1.71
N THR A 107 8.53 -7.22 1.96
CA THR A 107 8.60 -8.44 2.79
C THR A 107 8.63 -9.66 1.88
N ALA A 108 9.51 -10.62 2.14
CA ALA A 108 9.48 -11.88 1.42
C ALA A 108 8.30 -12.75 1.89
N LEU A 109 7.68 -13.51 0.96
CA LEU A 109 6.55 -14.37 1.29
C LEU A 109 6.88 -15.36 2.42
N ALA A 110 8.11 -15.90 2.42
CA ALA A 110 8.58 -16.82 3.45
C ALA A 110 8.73 -16.20 4.85
N GLU A 111 8.82 -14.88 4.95
CA GLU A 111 8.92 -14.14 6.21
C GLU A 111 7.54 -13.81 6.81
N LEU A 112 6.46 -14.10 6.09
CA LEU A 112 5.12 -13.87 6.60
C LEU A 112 4.73 -14.95 7.63
N ASP A 113 4.45 -14.52 8.83
CA ASP A 113 3.70 -15.31 9.79
C ASP A 113 2.20 -14.99 9.64
N ARG A 114 1.47 -15.93 9.03
CA ARG A 114 0.04 -15.78 8.77
C ARG A 114 -0.82 -15.74 10.03
N ALA A 115 -0.31 -16.22 11.15
CA ALA A 115 -1.01 -16.23 12.43
C ALA A 115 -1.04 -14.84 13.10
N THR A 116 -0.21 -13.91 12.63
CA THR A 116 -0.13 -12.54 13.21
C THR A 116 -1.37 -11.69 12.97
N ALA A 117 -2.19 -12.05 11.98
CA ALA A 117 -3.44 -11.33 11.69
C ALA A 117 -4.53 -12.28 11.19
N PRO A 118 -5.80 -12.01 11.52
CA PRO A 118 -6.92 -12.83 11.07
C PRO A 118 -7.32 -12.58 9.61
N ILE A 119 -6.89 -11.46 9.03
CA ILE A 119 -7.22 -11.03 7.66
C ILE A 119 -5.96 -10.71 6.89
N TRP A 120 -5.90 -11.12 5.63
CA TRP A 120 -4.85 -10.81 4.67
C TRP A 120 -5.49 -10.39 3.35
N LEU A 121 -4.98 -9.35 2.73
CA LEU A 121 -5.43 -8.91 1.41
C LEU A 121 -4.50 -9.47 0.32
N VAL A 122 -5.11 -9.90 -0.78
CA VAL A 122 -4.39 -10.45 -1.93
C VAL A 122 -4.92 -9.78 -3.20
N ALA A 123 -4.04 -9.16 -3.98
CA ALA A 123 -4.38 -8.50 -5.23
C ALA A 123 -3.70 -9.21 -6.41
N GLN A 124 -4.48 -9.61 -7.40
CA GLN A 124 -3.98 -10.29 -8.59
C GLN A 124 -3.95 -9.32 -9.77
N ALA A 125 -2.78 -9.15 -10.38
CA ALA A 125 -2.53 -8.34 -11.59
C ALA A 125 -3.17 -6.93 -11.54
N MET A 126 -3.20 -6.31 -10.36
CA MET A 126 -3.74 -4.97 -10.12
C MET A 126 -2.93 -3.93 -10.90
N ARG A 127 -3.59 -3.15 -11.76
CA ARG A 127 -2.92 -2.19 -12.67
C ARG A 127 -2.98 -0.76 -12.15
N ASP A 128 -4.04 -0.38 -11.50
CA ASP A 128 -4.23 0.98 -10.98
C ASP A 128 -3.52 1.19 -9.65
N PRO A 129 -2.55 2.13 -9.55
CA PRO A 129 -1.82 2.39 -8.31
C PRO A 129 -2.70 3.05 -7.23
N GLY A 130 -3.76 3.74 -7.61
CA GLY A 130 -4.74 4.29 -6.69
C GLY A 130 -5.54 3.20 -5.98
N ASN A 131 -5.96 2.15 -6.71
CA ASN A 131 -6.60 0.97 -6.14
C ASN A 131 -5.67 0.26 -5.17
N LEU A 132 -4.42 0.05 -5.58
CA LEU A 132 -3.42 -0.63 -4.75
C LEU A 132 -3.17 0.13 -3.44
N GLY A 133 -2.98 1.44 -3.51
CA GLY A 133 -2.83 2.28 -2.32
C GLY A 133 -4.08 2.29 -1.44
N THR A 134 -5.29 2.26 -2.04
CA THR A 134 -6.56 2.15 -1.32
C THR A 134 -6.70 0.80 -0.61
N MET A 135 -6.23 -0.30 -1.23
CA MET A 135 -6.19 -1.62 -0.60
C MET A 135 -5.24 -1.64 0.60
N LEU A 136 -4.06 -1.02 0.51
CA LEU A 136 -3.14 -0.86 1.66
C LEU A 136 -3.84 -0.13 2.81
N ARG A 137 -4.51 0.99 2.51
CA ARG A 137 -5.26 1.76 3.51
C ARG A 137 -6.42 0.96 4.11
N THR A 138 -7.12 0.16 3.32
CA THR A 138 -8.16 -0.76 3.81
C THR A 138 -7.57 -1.81 4.74
N GLY A 139 -6.44 -2.41 4.35
CA GLY A 139 -5.73 -3.39 5.17
C GLY A 139 -5.36 -2.84 6.54
N ASP A 140 -4.80 -1.64 6.58
CA ASP A 140 -4.49 -0.93 7.83
C ASP A 140 -5.76 -0.73 8.68
N ALA A 141 -6.82 -0.24 8.07
CA ALA A 141 -8.08 0.05 8.77
C ALA A 141 -8.77 -1.18 9.38
N VAL A 142 -8.66 -2.35 8.76
CA VAL A 142 -9.26 -3.60 9.26
C VAL A 142 -8.28 -4.44 10.10
N GLY A 143 -7.06 -3.98 10.31
CA GLY A 143 -6.02 -4.73 11.02
C GLY A 143 -5.54 -5.96 10.27
N ALA A 144 -5.47 -5.89 8.94
CA ALA A 144 -4.91 -6.95 8.12
C ALA A 144 -3.39 -7.08 8.34
N GLY A 145 -2.85 -8.28 8.17
CA GLY A 145 -1.43 -8.55 8.31
C GLY A 145 -0.56 -7.97 7.19
N GLY A 146 -1.17 -7.65 6.04
CA GLY A 146 -0.50 -7.05 4.89
C GLY A 146 -1.26 -7.25 3.59
N LEU A 147 -0.61 -6.82 2.50
CA LEU A 147 -1.08 -6.95 1.12
C LEU A 147 -0.10 -7.81 0.32
N ILE A 148 -0.60 -8.91 -0.22
CA ILE A 148 0.15 -9.83 -1.09
C ILE A 148 -0.22 -9.52 -2.54
N LEU A 149 0.76 -9.16 -3.34
CA LEU A 149 0.64 -8.82 -4.74
C LEU A 149 1.04 -10.02 -5.59
N ILE A 150 0.09 -10.53 -6.34
CA ILE A 150 0.27 -11.70 -7.20
C ILE A 150 0.51 -11.25 -8.64
N ASP A 151 1.49 -11.84 -9.27
CA ASP A 151 1.87 -11.61 -10.66
C ASP A 151 2.31 -10.15 -10.93
N ASP A 152 2.03 -9.65 -12.12
CA ASP A 152 2.45 -8.33 -12.54
C ASP A 152 1.50 -7.24 -12.05
N CYS A 153 1.55 -6.94 -10.76
CA CYS A 153 0.88 -5.79 -10.17
C CYS A 153 1.66 -4.48 -10.41
N THR A 154 0.92 -3.36 -10.36
CA THR A 154 1.56 -2.04 -10.30
C THR A 154 2.48 -1.92 -9.08
N ASP A 155 3.38 -0.96 -9.12
CA ASP A 155 4.39 -0.79 -8.08
C ASP A 155 3.78 -0.15 -6.81
N PRO A 156 3.82 -0.83 -5.65
CA PRO A 156 3.30 -0.31 -4.38
C PRO A 156 4.04 0.93 -3.87
N PHE A 157 5.29 1.13 -4.33
CA PHE A 157 6.12 2.28 -3.97
C PHE A 157 6.08 3.40 -5.02
N SER A 158 5.17 3.32 -6.02
CA SER A 158 4.90 4.46 -6.91
C SER A 158 4.36 5.65 -6.13
N VAL A 159 4.63 6.86 -6.61
CA VAL A 159 4.15 8.10 -5.95
C VAL A 159 2.63 8.10 -5.77
N GLU A 160 1.91 7.56 -6.75
CA GLU A 160 0.46 7.46 -6.75
C GLU A 160 -0.04 6.46 -5.69
N ALA A 161 0.55 5.26 -5.61
CA ALA A 161 0.17 4.24 -4.63
C ALA A 161 0.50 4.68 -3.20
N VAL A 162 1.69 5.24 -2.97
CA VAL A 162 2.10 5.79 -1.67
C VAL A 162 1.13 6.89 -1.22
N ARG A 163 0.75 7.80 -2.12
CA ARG A 163 -0.22 8.86 -1.81
C ARG A 163 -1.60 8.30 -1.48
N ALA A 164 -2.11 7.36 -2.28
CA ALA A 164 -3.41 6.74 -2.06
C ALA A 164 -3.45 5.92 -0.76
N SER A 165 -2.32 5.37 -0.33
CA SER A 165 -2.21 4.61 0.91
C SER A 165 -2.34 5.46 2.17
N MET A 166 -2.16 6.79 2.06
CA MET A 166 -2.23 7.73 3.19
C MET A 166 -1.30 7.37 4.37
N GLY A 167 -0.16 6.72 4.08
CA GLY A 167 0.79 6.25 5.08
C GLY A 167 0.73 4.75 5.37
N ALA A 168 -0.33 4.05 4.98
CA ALA A 168 -0.47 2.62 5.23
C ALA A 168 0.62 1.75 4.56
N VAL A 169 1.33 2.28 3.56
CA VAL A 169 2.51 1.62 3.00
C VAL A 169 3.61 1.36 4.04
N PHE A 170 3.66 2.13 5.13
CA PHE A 170 4.63 1.97 6.21
C PHE A 170 4.16 1.02 7.32
N THR A 171 2.86 0.79 7.47
CA THR A 171 2.29 -0.07 8.51
C THR A 171 1.96 -1.47 8.01
N GLN A 172 1.69 -1.60 6.71
CA GLN A 172 1.31 -2.86 6.07
C GLN A 172 2.53 -3.58 5.49
N LYS A 173 2.62 -4.90 5.71
CA LYS A 173 3.57 -5.74 4.99
C LYS A 173 3.17 -5.83 3.52
N VAL A 174 4.11 -5.57 2.62
CA VAL A 174 3.90 -5.66 1.17
C VAL A 174 4.75 -6.78 0.61
N VAL A 175 4.10 -7.79 0.07
CA VAL A 175 4.74 -8.96 -0.56
C VAL A 175 4.46 -8.95 -2.05
N GLN A 176 5.44 -9.32 -2.86
CA GLN A 176 5.27 -9.60 -4.30
C GLN A 176 5.74 -11.01 -4.59
N CYS A 177 4.87 -11.82 -5.19
CA CYS A 177 5.20 -13.20 -5.56
C CYS A 177 4.39 -13.64 -6.78
N ARG A 178 4.74 -14.81 -7.33
CA ARG A 178 3.96 -15.45 -8.38
C ARG A 178 2.84 -16.28 -7.77
N TRP A 179 1.80 -16.57 -8.56
CA TRP A 179 0.67 -17.35 -8.12
C TRP A 179 1.08 -18.72 -7.55
N GLU A 180 1.93 -19.46 -8.25
CA GLU A 180 2.35 -20.78 -7.83
C GLU A 180 3.08 -20.77 -6.48
N GLU A 181 3.90 -19.75 -6.25
CA GLU A 181 4.61 -19.56 -4.98
C GLU A 181 3.62 -19.27 -3.84
N PHE A 182 2.64 -18.41 -4.10
CA PHE A 182 1.58 -18.09 -3.14
C PHE A 182 0.74 -19.30 -2.77
N VAL A 183 0.24 -20.05 -3.76
CA VAL A 183 -0.60 -21.23 -3.52
C VAL A 183 0.17 -22.29 -2.73
N LEU A 184 1.41 -22.58 -3.11
CA LEU A 184 2.26 -23.51 -2.38
C LEU A 184 2.44 -23.09 -0.91
N TRP A 185 2.74 -21.81 -0.68
CA TRP A 185 2.87 -21.25 0.66
C TRP A 185 1.54 -21.29 1.42
N LEU A 186 0.43 -20.93 0.77
CA LEU A 186 -0.91 -20.92 1.38
C LEU A 186 -1.32 -22.33 1.84
N ARG A 187 -1.14 -23.33 0.99
CA ARG A 187 -1.53 -24.74 1.27
C ARG A 187 -0.62 -25.46 2.26
N ALA A 188 0.55 -24.91 2.56
CA ALA A 188 1.48 -25.47 3.53
C ALA A 188 1.02 -25.35 5.00
N ALA A 189 0.01 -24.52 5.30
CA ALA A 189 -0.53 -24.33 6.65
C ALA A 189 -1.99 -23.84 6.59
N PRO A 190 -2.75 -23.82 7.71
CA PRO A 190 -4.13 -23.34 7.74
C PRO A 190 -4.29 -21.92 7.17
N GLY A 191 -5.39 -21.70 6.43
CA GLY A 191 -5.77 -20.45 5.84
C GLY A 191 -6.88 -20.65 4.83
N GLN A 192 -7.87 -19.76 4.82
CA GLN A 192 -9.00 -19.79 3.90
C GLN A 192 -8.78 -18.77 2.79
N LEU A 193 -8.79 -19.19 1.54
CA LEU A 193 -8.72 -18.32 0.37
C LEU A 193 -10.12 -18.00 -0.13
N VAL A 194 -10.48 -16.72 -0.11
CA VAL A 194 -11.80 -16.23 -0.54
C VAL A 194 -11.62 -15.31 -1.74
N GLY A 195 -12.08 -15.75 -2.90
CA GLY A 195 -12.03 -14.96 -4.14
C GLY A 195 -13.30 -14.12 -4.34
N THR A 196 -13.12 -12.87 -4.77
CA THR A 196 -14.23 -12.05 -5.24
C THR A 196 -14.45 -12.28 -6.74
N SER A 197 -15.64 -12.73 -7.12
CA SER A 197 -15.98 -13.08 -8.51
C SER A 197 -17.46 -12.81 -8.79
N LEU A 198 -17.77 -12.35 -9.99
CA LEU A 198 -19.15 -12.23 -10.45
C LEU A 198 -19.75 -13.59 -10.84
N ASN A 199 -18.90 -14.59 -11.13
CA ASN A 199 -19.27 -15.93 -11.58
C ASN A 199 -19.49 -16.88 -10.39
N THR A 200 -20.36 -16.50 -9.45
CA THR A 200 -20.77 -17.34 -8.31
C THR A 200 -22.18 -16.98 -7.89
N GLU A 201 -22.88 -17.91 -7.25
CA GLU A 201 -24.21 -17.66 -6.68
C GLU A 201 -24.13 -17.19 -5.21
N PHE A 202 -23.00 -17.36 -4.53
CA PHE A 202 -22.86 -17.02 -3.12
C PHE A 202 -22.72 -15.50 -2.92
N ASP A 203 -23.66 -14.91 -2.20
CA ASP A 203 -23.55 -13.57 -1.66
C ASP A 203 -22.45 -13.54 -0.60
N TYR A 204 -21.64 -12.48 -0.56
CA TYR A 204 -20.49 -12.32 0.35
C TYR A 204 -20.87 -12.39 1.84
N GLN A 205 -22.14 -12.21 2.20
CA GLN A 205 -22.63 -12.28 3.57
C GLN A 205 -23.10 -13.69 3.98
N GLN A 206 -23.28 -14.61 3.03
CA GLN A 206 -23.82 -15.95 3.30
C GLN A 206 -22.80 -16.91 3.92
N PRO A 207 -21.53 -16.98 3.44
CA PRO A 207 -20.57 -17.92 3.99
C PRO A 207 -20.06 -17.50 5.37
N SER A 208 -19.61 -18.50 6.13
CA SER A 208 -18.79 -18.24 7.34
C SER A 208 -17.33 -18.19 6.96
N TYR A 209 -16.64 -17.14 7.43
CA TYR A 209 -15.21 -16.95 7.21
C TYR A 209 -14.40 -17.47 8.37
N THR A 210 -13.21 -18.06 8.06
CA THR A 210 -12.30 -18.61 9.05
C THR A 210 -10.93 -17.95 9.00
N ALA A 211 -10.35 -17.66 10.17
CA ALA A 211 -9.03 -17.04 10.26
C ALA A 211 -7.90 -18.10 10.14
N PRO A 212 -6.77 -17.75 9.55
CA PRO A 212 -6.53 -16.54 8.76
C PRO A 212 -7.26 -16.57 7.41
N CYS A 213 -7.95 -15.49 7.07
CA CYS A 213 -8.74 -15.32 5.85
C CYS A 213 -7.95 -14.47 4.84
N PHE A 214 -7.70 -15.02 3.66
CA PHE A 214 -7.01 -14.37 2.54
C PHE A 214 -8.05 -13.94 1.51
N ILE A 215 -8.25 -12.63 1.35
CA ILE A 215 -9.24 -12.04 0.45
C ILE A 215 -8.56 -11.74 -0.89
N LEU A 216 -8.86 -12.53 -1.91
CA LEU A 216 -8.29 -12.43 -3.25
C LEU A 216 -9.19 -11.59 -4.15
N THR A 217 -8.65 -10.48 -4.64
CA THR A 217 -9.29 -9.61 -5.62
C THR A 217 -8.52 -9.64 -6.93
N GLY A 218 -9.23 -9.93 -8.03
CA GLY A 218 -8.66 -10.01 -9.37
C GLY A 218 -8.46 -8.65 -10.02
N ASN A 219 -7.91 -8.70 -11.24
CA ASN A 219 -7.70 -7.55 -12.11
C ASN A 219 -9.01 -6.78 -12.35
N GLU A 220 -8.91 -5.44 -12.46
CA GLU A 220 -10.06 -4.55 -12.59
C GLU A 220 -10.92 -4.81 -13.86
N ALA A 221 -10.29 -5.24 -14.95
CA ALA A 221 -10.95 -5.44 -16.23
C ALA A 221 -11.34 -6.90 -16.48
N GLN A 222 -10.53 -7.85 -16.02
CA GLN A 222 -10.64 -9.27 -16.36
C GLN A 222 -11.20 -10.11 -15.20
N GLY A 223 -11.18 -9.58 -13.96
CA GLY A 223 -11.51 -10.34 -12.77
C GLY A 223 -10.43 -11.38 -12.43
N LEU A 224 -10.81 -12.45 -11.76
CA LEU A 224 -9.92 -13.57 -11.43
C LEU A 224 -9.82 -14.54 -12.63
N PRO A 225 -8.60 -15.00 -12.99
CA PRO A 225 -8.42 -16.13 -13.90
C PRO A 225 -9.16 -17.37 -13.39
N ALA A 226 -9.67 -18.20 -14.31
CA ALA A 226 -10.50 -19.35 -13.97
C ALA A 226 -9.74 -20.40 -13.12
N ASP A 227 -8.47 -20.60 -13.39
CA ASP A 227 -7.58 -21.47 -12.63
C ASP A 227 -7.32 -20.94 -11.21
N TYR A 228 -7.21 -19.62 -11.03
CA TYR A 228 -7.08 -18.99 -9.69
C TYR A 228 -8.39 -19.07 -8.91
N ALA A 229 -9.51 -18.86 -9.60
CA ALA A 229 -10.84 -19.02 -9.01
C ALA A 229 -11.08 -20.46 -8.52
N ALA A 230 -10.61 -21.46 -9.27
CA ALA A 230 -10.74 -22.88 -8.91
C ALA A 230 -9.93 -23.27 -7.65
N GLU A 231 -8.86 -22.53 -7.34
CA GLU A 231 -8.07 -22.72 -6.12
C GLU A 231 -8.68 -22.05 -4.89
N CYS A 232 -9.68 -21.18 -5.04
CA CYS A 232 -10.34 -20.55 -3.91
C CYS A 232 -11.18 -21.54 -3.12
N ASP A 233 -11.12 -21.49 -1.80
CA ASP A 233 -11.99 -22.28 -0.92
C ASP A 233 -13.43 -21.77 -0.98
N LEU A 234 -13.61 -20.47 -1.26
CA LEU A 234 -14.90 -19.81 -1.48
C LEU A 234 -14.77 -18.77 -2.59
N LEU A 235 -15.82 -18.70 -3.42
CA LEU A 235 -16.04 -17.56 -4.33
C LEU A 235 -17.30 -16.84 -3.91
N VAL A 236 -17.21 -15.51 -3.80
CA VAL A 236 -18.33 -14.66 -3.35
C VAL A 236 -18.49 -13.45 -4.23
N LYS A 237 -19.74 -12.96 -4.34
CA LYS A 237 -20.09 -11.72 -5.05
C LYS A 237 -20.77 -10.72 -4.15
N MET A 238 -20.61 -9.45 -4.46
CA MET A 238 -21.44 -8.38 -3.92
C MET A 238 -22.70 -8.25 -4.79
N PRO A 239 -23.92 -8.21 -4.21
CA PRO A 239 -25.14 -8.04 -5.00
C PRO A 239 -25.17 -6.63 -5.62
N MET A 240 -25.44 -6.58 -6.93
CA MET A 240 -25.58 -5.34 -7.68
C MET A 240 -27.06 -5.13 -8.01
N LEU A 241 -27.70 -4.15 -7.35
CA LEU A 241 -29.14 -3.88 -7.52
C LEU A 241 -29.43 -2.74 -8.51
N GLY A 242 -28.40 -2.08 -8.99
CA GLY A 242 -28.48 -0.97 -9.94
C GLY A 242 -28.07 -1.37 -11.36
N LYS A 243 -27.62 -0.38 -12.14
CA LYS A 243 -27.14 -0.58 -13.52
C LYS A 243 -25.65 -0.92 -13.61
N ALA A 244 -24.90 -0.73 -12.53
CA ALA A 244 -23.48 -1.05 -12.51
C ALA A 244 -23.29 -2.58 -12.48
N ASP A 245 -22.36 -3.09 -13.28
CA ASP A 245 -22.07 -4.52 -13.37
C ASP A 245 -21.13 -4.99 -12.26
N SER A 246 -20.31 -4.07 -11.73
CA SER A 246 -19.29 -4.37 -10.71
C SER A 246 -18.96 -3.14 -9.87
N LEU A 247 -18.28 -3.37 -8.75
CA LEU A 247 -17.61 -2.33 -7.97
C LEU A 247 -16.16 -2.16 -8.43
N ASN A 248 -15.60 -0.98 -8.17
CA ASN A 248 -14.16 -0.79 -8.22
C ASN A 248 -13.45 -1.85 -7.34
N ALA A 249 -12.34 -2.42 -7.82
CA ALA A 249 -11.66 -3.54 -7.16
C ALA A 249 -11.27 -3.24 -5.71
N ALA A 250 -10.74 -2.05 -5.43
CA ALA A 250 -10.38 -1.67 -4.06
C ALA A 250 -11.62 -1.48 -3.15
N MET A 251 -12.75 -1.00 -3.72
CA MET A 251 -14.00 -0.89 -2.98
C MET A 251 -14.59 -2.28 -2.68
N ALA A 252 -14.57 -3.20 -3.64
CA ALA A 252 -14.99 -4.59 -3.43
C ALA A 252 -14.15 -5.25 -2.32
N THR A 253 -12.83 -5.04 -2.36
CA THR A 253 -11.92 -5.51 -1.30
C THR A 253 -12.29 -4.92 0.07
N ALA A 254 -12.61 -3.63 0.14
CA ALA A 254 -12.97 -2.97 1.39
C ALA A 254 -14.28 -3.52 1.97
N VAL A 255 -15.31 -3.68 1.15
CA VAL A 255 -16.61 -4.26 1.56
C VAL A 255 -16.39 -5.66 2.11
N MET A 256 -15.62 -6.49 1.39
CA MET A 256 -15.30 -7.85 1.78
C MET A 256 -14.51 -7.92 3.09
N ALA A 257 -13.47 -7.09 3.22
CA ALA A 257 -12.62 -7.05 4.41
C ALA A 257 -13.41 -6.65 5.67
N TYR A 258 -14.33 -5.70 5.54
CA TYR A 258 -15.20 -5.30 6.66
C TYR A 258 -16.24 -6.36 7.01
N GLU A 259 -16.78 -7.12 6.05
CA GLU A 259 -17.65 -8.25 6.36
C GLU A 259 -16.91 -9.34 7.14
N VAL A 260 -15.72 -9.74 6.68
CA VAL A 260 -14.88 -10.71 7.40
C VAL A 260 -14.55 -10.22 8.81
N LEU A 261 -14.15 -8.94 8.94
CA LEU A 261 -13.88 -8.32 10.24
C LEU A 261 -15.13 -8.36 11.15
N ASN A 262 -16.30 -8.04 10.61
CA ASN A 262 -17.55 -8.04 11.38
C ASN A 262 -17.90 -9.44 11.90
N GLN A 263 -17.75 -10.47 11.08
CA GLN A 263 -17.97 -11.86 11.52
C GLN A 263 -17.03 -12.24 12.66
N PHE A 264 -15.72 -11.93 12.53
CA PHE A 264 -14.74 -12.24 13.58
C PHE A 264 -15.00 -11.45 14.87
N ARG A 265 -15.46 -10.21 14.78
CA ARG A 265 -15.84 -9.41 15.96
C ARG A 265 -17.08 -9.99 16.67
N ARG A 266 -18.12 -10.38 15.92
CA ARG A 266 -19.34 -11.01 16.49
C ARG A 266 -19.02 -12.33 17.17
N ALA A 267 -18.16 -13.18 16.58
CA ALA A 267 -17.73 -14.43 17.18
C ALA A 267 -17.03 -14.24 18.54
N ARG A 268 -16.20 -13.19 18.68
CA ARG A 268 -15.53 -12.85 19.96
C ARG A 268 -16.46 -12.33 21.05
N THR A 269 -17.59 -11.72 20.69
CA THR A 269 -18.57 -11.20 21.68
C THR A 269 -19.57 -12.25 22.13
N SER A 270 -19.60 -13.42 21.47
CA SER A 270 -20.52 -14.53 21.79
C SER A 270 -19.85 -15.61 22.65
N THR A 271 -18.56 -15.46 22.96
CA THR A 271 -17.76 -16.28 23.90
C THR A 271 -17.48 -15.50 25.17
#